data_4dd6c2fb6bc200d078505d99c71f6d62
#
_entry.id   4dd6c2fb6bc200d078505d99c71f6d62
#
_cell.length_a   1.000
_cell.length_b   1.000
_cell.length_c   1.000
_cell.angle_alpha   90.00
_cell.angle_beta   90.00
_cell.angle_gamma   90.00
#
_symmetry.space_group_name_H-M   'P 1'
#
loop_
_entity.id
_entity.type
_entity.pdbx_description
1 polymer ?
#
loop_
_entity_poly.entity_id
_entity_poly.type
_entity_poly.pdbx_seq_one_letter_code
_entity_poly.pdbx_strand_id
1 'polypeptide(L)'
;MVDHDSVSLDWEIADGVLRRSNNREWRSACHIHNATEKRLMQAIEILETLGDDLDLSNDLRDAAVDVYCDAFRSGVTDGRVTACVVAVALCIASRRTGHPIPMSRLTQSEQVDETKYNRCYIAVCDALDVDLQLLSPSDYLAFIRGQLSGETDDQDPAAELLDAVGEDTQFVGKDPAGVAAASVYLVEQEHTQKEVAEVVGLSTETIRQRVSDLREVADDV
;
A
#
# COMPACT_ATOMS: atom_id res chain seq x y z
N MET A 1 -23.03 8.05 25.60
CA MET A 1 -23.65 8.70 24.44
C MET A 1 -22.67 9.78 24.07
N VAL A 2 -21.86 9.53 23.03
CA VAL A 2 -20.94 10.55 22.50
C VAL A 2 -21.82 11.62 21.88
N ASP A 3 -21.63 12.88 22.29
CA ASP A 3 -22.36 14.00 21.73
C ASP A 3 -21.78 14.26 20.31
N HIS A 4 -22.42 13.67 19.32
CA HIS A 4 -21.98 13.71 17.92
C HIS A 4 -22.04 15.12 17.30
N ASP A 5 -22.77 16.05 17.92
CA ASP A 5 -22.96 17.40 17.39
C ASP A 5 -21.82 18.37 17.73
N SER A 6 -20.91 17.99 18.64
CA SER A 6 -19.83 18.87 19.11
C SER A 6 -18.42 18.46 18.68
N VAL A 7 -18.27 17.33 18.00
CA VAL A 7 -16.97 16.73 17.69
C VAL A 7 -16.88 16.49 16.20
N SER A 8 -15.98 17.22 15.55
CA SER A 8 -15.64 16.96 14.17
C SER A 8 -14.46 16.00 14.11
N LEU A 9 -14.74 14.77 13.75
CA LEU A 9 -13.78 13.68 13.60
C LEU A 9 -13.49 13.45 12.12
N ASP A 10 -12.25 13.11 11.78
CA ASP A 10 -11.96 12.59 10.44
C ASP A 10 -12.60 11.22 10.23
N TRP A 11 -12.77 10.48 11.34
CA TRP A 11 -13.42 9.19 11.36
C TRP A 11 -14.47 9.16 12.48
N GLU A 12 -15.69 8.75 12.15
CA GLU A 12 -16.77 8.55 13.08
C GLU A 12 -17.06 7.07 13.32
N ILE A 13 -17.33 6.71 14.57
CA ILE A 13 -17.84 5.39 14.92
C ILE A 13 -19.32 5.56 15.25
N ALA A 14 -20.18 5.29 14.28
CA ALA A 14 -21.62 5.31 14.45
C ALA A 14 -22.18 3.91 14.14
N ASP A 15 -22.97 3.35 15.07
CA ASP A 15 -23.61 2.02 14.91
C ASP A 15 -22.66 0.89 14.49
N GLY A 16 -21.39 0.95 14.96
CA GLY A 16 -20.35 -0.03 14.61
C GLY A 16 -19.78 0.12 13.19
N VAL A 17 -20.06 1.24 12.53
CA VAL A 17 -19.53 1.58 11.21
C VAL A 17 -18.59 2.77 11.32
N LEU A 18 -17.39 2.64 10.76
CA LEU A 18 -16.44 3.74 10.63
C LEU A 18 -16.84 4.62 9.45
N ARG A 19 -16.87 5.95 9.68
CA ARG A 19 -17.12 6.95 8.64
C ARG A 19 -16.10 8.07 8.77
N ARG A 20 -15.60 8.58 7.67
CA ARG A 20 -14.72 9.73 7.65
C ARG A 20 -15.51 11.02 7.83
N SER A 21 -15.04 11.90 8.70
CA SER A 21 -15.50 13.28 8.83
C SER A 21 -14.50 14.25 8.17
N ASN A 22 -14.93 15.49 7.95
CA ASN A 22 -14.11 16.51 7.29
C ASN A 22 -13.09 17.21 8.21
N ASN A 23 -12.89 16.72 9.44
CA ASN A 23 -12.01 17.36 10.41
C ASN A 23 -11.05 16.37 11.06
N ARG A 24 -9.76 16.76 11.13
CA ARG A 24 -8.65 15.93 11.61
C ARG A 24 -8.39 15.95 13.12
N GLU A 25 -9.22 16.64 13.90
CA GLU A 25 -9.01 16.79 15.37
C GLU A 25 -9.62 15.67 16.22
N TRP A 26 -9.91 14.50 15.62
CA TRP A 26 -10.59 13.39 16.28
C TRP A 26 -9.84 12.81 17.50
N ARG A 27 -8.49 12.87 17.51
CA ARG A 27 -7.68 12.27 18.59
C ARG A 27 -7.94 12.88 19.96
N SER A 28 -8.29 14.16 20.01
CA SER A 28 -8.57 14.87 21.27
C SER A 28 -10.02 14.75 21.73
N ALA A 29 -10.90 14.27 20.89
CA ALA A 29 -12.33 14.35 21.08
C ALA A 29 -13.03 12.99 21.26
N CYS A 30 -12.37 11.88 20.96
CA CYS A 30 -12.95 10.54 21.04
C CYS A 30 -12.92 9.97 22.46
N HIS A 31 -14.09 9.64 22.99
CA HIS A 31 -14.21 8.88 24.22
C HIS A 31 -14.41 7.39 23.89
N ILE A 32 -13.44 6.57 24.30
CA ILE A 32 -13.47 5.13 24.08
C ILE A 32 -14.31 4.48 25.18
N HIS A 33 -15.43 3.83 24.80
CA HIS A 33 -16.36 3.23 25.74
C HIS A 33 -16.18 1.71 25.90
N ASN A 34 -15.62 1.04 24.90
CA ASN A 34 -15.47 -0.42 24.94
C ASN A 34 -14.25 -0.91 24.18
N ALA A 35 -13.94 -2.21 24.30
CA ALA A 35 -12.77 -2.83 23.66
C ALA A 35 -12.84 -2.82 22.13
N THR A 36 -14.03 -2.84 21.56
CA THR A 36 -14.26 -2.79 20.10
C THR A 36 -13.88 -1.43 19.55
N GLU A 37 -14.40 -0.35 20.18
CA GLU A 37 -14.06 1.03 19.81
C GLU A 37 -12.56 1.28 19.93
N LYS A 38 -11.93 0.77 21.01
CA LYS A 38 -10.48 0.87 21.17
C LYS A 38 -9.70 0.24 20.01
N ARG A 39 -10.11 -0.95 19.54
CA ARG A 39 -9.47 -1.62 18.41
C ARG A 39 -9.67 -0.87 17.10
N LEU A 40 -10.87 -0.35 16.86
CA LEU A 40 -11.17 0.46 15.68
C LEU A 40 -10.35 1.76 15.69
N MET A 41 -10.28 2.45 16.83
CA MET A 41 -9.47 3.65 16.97
C MET A 41 -7.98 3.38 16.74
N GLN A 42 -7.46 2.28 17.28
CA GLN A 42 -6.08 1.86 17.03
C GLN A 42 -5.83 1.57 15.55
N ALA A 43 -6.79 0.95 14.86
CA ALA A 43 -6.67 0.68 13.43
C ALA A 43 -6.63 1.97 12.61
N ILE A 44 -7.50 2.94 12.92
CA ILE A 44 -7.51 4.26 12.27
C ILE A 44 -6.18 4.98 12.50
N GLU A 45 -5.68 5.00 13.72
CA GLU A 45 -4.42 5.65 14.05
C GLU A 45 -3.24 5.07 13.27
N ILE A 46 -3.18 3.75 13.15
CA ILE A 46 -2.17 3.06 12.34
C ILE A 46 -2.36 3.39 10.86
N LEU A 47 -3.60 3.39 10.37
CA LEU A 47 -3.91 3.69 8.97
C LEU A 47 -3.51 5.13 8.60
N GLU A 48 -3.83 6.10 9.44
CA GLU A 48 -3.43 7.49 9.23
C GLU A 48 -1.90 7.63 9.25
N THR A 49 -1.21 6.96 10.20
CA THR A 49 0.25 6.98 10.26
C THR A 49 0.87 6.40 8.99
N LEU A 50 0.45 5.22 8.56
CA LEU A 50 0.94 4.61 7.33
C LEU A 50 0.55 5.44 6.09
N GLY A 51 -0.63 6.04 6.11
CA GLY A 51 -1.11 6.91 5.04
C GLY A 51 -0.29 8.19 4.91
N ASP A 52 0.14 8.78 6.03
CA ASP A 52 1.01 9.95 6.05
C ASP A 52 2.43 9.58 5.59
N ASP A 53 2.99 8.46 6.07
CA ASP A 53 4.32 7.97 5.69
C ASP A 53 4.44 7.62 4.20
N LEU A 54 3.31 7.29 3.57
CA LEU A 54 3.23 6.89 2.16
C LEU A 54 2.62 7.98 1.28
N ASP A 55 2.30 9.15 1.83
CA ASP A 55 1.60 10.26 1.14
C ASP A 55 0.35 9.80 0.38
N LEU A 56 -0.46 8.95 1.02
CA LEU A 56 -1.65 8.39 0.41
C LEU A 56 -2.80 9.40 0.32
N SER A 57 -3.51 9.38 -0.79
CA SER A 57 -4.72 10.17 -0.97
C SER A 57 -5.82 9.81 0.05
N ASN A 58 -6.70 10.75 0.33
CA ASN A 58 -7.84 10.52 1.21
C ASN A 58 -8.75 9.41 0.70
N ASP A 59 -8.99 9.37 -0.61
CA ASP A 59 -9.86 8.36 -1.23
C ASP A 59 -9.33 6.94 -1.04
N LEU A 60 -8.00 6.76 -1.11
CA LEU A 60 -7.38 5.47 -0.85
C LEU A 60 -7.45 5.08 0.63
N ARG A 61 -7.26 6.06 1.54
CA ARG A 61 -7.44 5.83 2.98
C ARG A 61 -8.87 5.43 3.31
N ASP A 62 -9.87 6.10 2.71
CA ASP A 62 -11.29 5.77 2.86
C ASP A 62 -11.58 4.34 2.37
N ALA A 63 -11.10 3.99 1.18
CA ALA A 63 -11.24 2.65 0.65
C ALA A 63 -10.59 1.58 1.54
N ALA A 64 -9.44 1.88 2.16
CA ALA A 64 -8.77 0.96 3.08
C ALA A 64 -9.56 0.79 4.39
N VAL A 65 -10.21 1.84 4.87
CA VAL A 65 -11.11 1.74 6.04
C VAL A 65 -12.30 0.85 5.74
N ASP A 66 -12.90 0.97 4.55
CA ASP A 66 -14.01 0.10 4.16
C ASP A 66 -13.57 -1.37 4.16
N VAL A 67 -12.43 -1.69 3.58
CA VAL A 67 -11.86 -3.05 3.60
C VAL A 67 -11.59 -3.51 5.04
N TYR A 68 -11.02 -2.64 5.90
CA TYR A 68 -10.79 -2.99 7.29
C TYR A 68 -12.09 -3.25 8.05
N CYS A 69 -13.13 -2.44 7.82
CA CYS A 69 -14.45 -2.62 8.44
C CYS A 69 -15.09 -3.95 8.01
N ASP A 70 -14.98 -4.33 6.75
CA ASP A 70 -15.49 -5.61 6.25
C ASP A 70 -14.73 -6.78 6.87
N ALA A 71 -13.40 -6.70 6.97
CA ALA A 71 -12.58 -7.68 7.69
C ALA A 71 -12.97 -7.76 9.18
N PHE A 72 -13.25 -6.62 9.80
CA PHE A 72 -13.71 -6.57 11.20
C PHE A 72 -15.06 -7.23 11.37
N ARG A 73 -16.04 -6.95 10.50
CA ARG A 73 -17.37 -7.56 10.52
C ARG A 73 -17.35 -9.06 10.27
N SER A 74 -16.44 -9.54 9.42
CA SER A 74 -16.27 -10.98 9.18
C SER A 74 -15.65 -11.73 10.36
N GLY A 75 -15.13 -11.03 11.38
CA GLY A 75 -14.43 -11.59 12.52
C GLY A 75 -12.98 -12.01 12.21
N VAL A 76 -12.50 -11.84 10.97
CA VAL A 76 -11.15 -12.27 10.58
C VAL A 76 -10.03 -11.47 11.28
N THR A 77 -10.36 -10.33 11.86
CA THR A 77 -9.40 -9.52 12.63
C THR A 77 -9.07 -10.12 14.01
N ASP A 78 -9.87 -11.06 14.51
CA ASP A 78 -9.71 -11.60 15.86
C ASP A 78 -8.43 -12.42 16.01
N GLY A 79 -7.67 -12.13 17.06
CA GLY A 79 -6.38 -12.76 17.33
C GLY A 79 -5.23 -12.34 16.39
N ARG A 80 -5.47 -11.38 15.48
CA ARG A 80 -4.45 -10.86 14.57
C ARG A 80 -3.92 -9.50 15.03
N VAL A 81 -2.69 -9.20 14.59
CA VAL A 81 -2.06 -7.90 14.87
C VAL A 81 -2.77 -6.84 14.03
N THR A 82 -3.31 -5.81 14.69
CA THR A 82 -4.09 -4.75 14.04
C THR A 82 -3.30 -4.08 12.91
N ALA A 83 -2.01 -3.77 13.12
CA ALA A 83 -1.17 -3.15 12.10
C ALA A 83 -1.04 -4.01 10.84
N CYS A 84 -0.93 -5.35 10.98
CA CYS A 84 -0.86 -6.24 9.83
C CYS A 84 -2.18 -6.27 9.06
N VAL A 85 -3.33 -6.25 9.74
CA VAL A 85 -4.65 -6.20 9.08
C VAL A 85 -4.85 -4.87 8.37
N VAL A 86 -4.44 -3.75 8.97
CA VAL A 86 -4.48 -2.41 8.34
C VAL A 86 -3.60 -2.37 7.09
N ALA A 87 -2.37 -2.88 7.17
CA ALA A 87 -1.48 -2.95 6.01
C ALA A 87 -2.07 -3.82 4.87
N VAL A 88 -2.76 -4.92 5.22
CA VAL A 88 -3.49 -5.75 4.24
C VAL A 88 -4.67 -4.98 3.64
N ALA A 89 -5.42 -4.23 4.45
CA ALA A 89 -6.52 -3.41 3.96
C ALA A 89 -6.04 -2.33 2.97
N LEU A 90 -4.93 -1.66 3.27
CA LEU A 90 -4.26 -0.72 2.36
C LEU A 90 -3.81 -1.42 1.06
N CYS A 91 -3.22 -2.61 1.16
CA CYS A 91 -2.83 -3.39 -0.01
C CYS A 91 -4.02 -3.73 -0.90
N ILE A 92 -5.12 -4.22 -0.34
CA ILE A 92 -6.33 -4.57 -1.10
C ILE A 92 -6.95 -3.31 -1.72
N ALA A 93 -7.09 -2.23 -0.96
CA ALA A 93 -7.66 -0.98 -1.44
C ALA A 93 -6.82 -0.38 -2.58
N SER A 94 -5.50 -0.34 -2.45
CA SER A 94 -4.59 0.19 -3.47
C SER A 94 -4.66 -0.60 -4.79
N ARG A 95 -4.81 -1.92 -4.72
CA ARG A 95 -5.00 -2.75 -5.91
C ARG A 95 -6.36 -2.51 -6.58
N ARG A 96 -7.43 -2.36 -5.80
CA ARG A 96 -8.76 -2.06 -6.31
C ARG A 96 -8.86 -0.70 -6.99
N THR A 97 -8.06 0.26 -6.55
CA THR A 97 -8.01 1.62 -7.15
C THR A 97 -7.01 1.72 -8.31
N GLY A 98 -6.31 0.65 -8.66
CA GLY A 98 -5.34 0.64 -9.76
C GLY A 98 -3.98 1.29 -9.44
N HIS A 99 -3.70 1.57 -8.17
CA HIS A 99 -2.44 2.17 -7.72
C HIS A 99 -1.81 1.31 -6.62
N PRO A 100 -1.34 0.09 -6.95
CA PRO A 100 -0.88 -0.87 -5.95
C PRO A 100 0.35 -0.37 -5.22
N ILE A 101 0.31 -0.45 -3.87
CA ILE A 101 1.44 -0.16 -3.01
C ILE A 101 2.31 -1.42 -2.92
N PRO A 102 3.65 -1.32 -3.08
CA PRO A 102 4.54 -2.45 -2.88
C PRO A 102 4.40 -3.05 -1.47
N MET A 103 4.33 -4.39 -1.37
CA MET A 103 4.21 -5.07 -0.08
C MET A 103 5.42 -4.76 0.82
N SER A 104 6.61 -4.74 0.27
CA SER A 104 7.85 -4.37 0.94
C SER A 104 7.75 -2.99 1.60
N ARG A 105 7.07 -2.05 0.96
CA ARG A 105 6.87 -0.71 1.51
C ARG A 105 5.91 -0.70 2.71
N LEU A 106 4.82 -1.49 2.64
CA LEU A 106 3.87 -1.66 3.74
C LEU A 106 4.50 -2.37 4.96
N THR A 107 5.42 -3.29 4.73
CA THR A 107 6.08 -4.08 5.77
C THR A 107 7.35 -3.44 6.35
N GLN A 108 7.80 -2.31 5.82
CA GLN A 108 8.92 -1.55 6.40
C GLN A 108 8.60 -0.91 7.76
N SER A 109 7.33 -0.67 8.05
CA SER A 109 6.93 -0.14 9.36
C SER A 109 7.29 -1.13 10.46
N GLU A 110 7.92 -0.65 11.55
CA GLU A 110 8.24 -1.47 12.73
C GLU A 110 7.02 -2.16 13.36
N GLN A 111 5.82 -1.65 13.07
CA GLN A 111 4.55 -2.20 13.56
C GLN A 111 4.07 -3.41 12.75
N VAL A 112 4.61 -3.63 11.53
CA VAL A 112 4.15 -4.65 10.59
C VAL A 112 5.21 -5.74 10.43
N ASP A 113 4.99 -6.88 11.07
CA ASP A 113 5.81 -8.08 10.89
C ASP A 113 5.42 -8.79 9.58
N GLU A 114 6.37 -8.99 8.68
CA GLU A 114 6.14 -9.57 7.35
C GLU A 114 5.50 -10.97 7.41
N THR A 115 5.95 -11.83 8.33
CA THR A 115 5.38 -13.18 8.49
C THR A 115 3.91 -13.11 8.92
N LYS A 116 3.59 -12.21 9.83
CA LYS A 116 2.22 -11.99 10.29
C LYS A 116 1.38 -11.31 9.21
N TYR A 117 1.95 -10.36 8.47
CA TYR A 117 1.30 -9.74 7.32
C TYR A 117 0.84 -10.79 6.30
N ASN A 118 1.74 -11.68 5.87
CA ASN A 118 1.40 -12.72 4.89
C ASN A 118 0.26 -13.63 5.37
N ARG A 119 0.25 -14.00 6.66
CA ARG A 119 -0.86 -14.79 7.25
C ARG A 119 -2.17 -13.99 7.31
N CYS A 120 -2.10 -12.70 7.63
CA CYS A 120 -3.27 -11.82 7.62
C CYS A 120 -3.80 -11.66 6.20
N TYR A 121 -2.90 -11.46 5.22
CA TYR A 121 -3.25 -11.29 3.82
C TYR A 121 -4.09 -12.47 3.30
N ILE A 122 -3.59 -13.69 3.45
CA ILE A 122 -4.31 -14.89 3.01
C ILE A 122 -5.68 -14.97 3.72
N ALA A 123 -5.71 -14.77 5.02
CA ALA A 123 -6.94 -14.92 5.81
C ALA A 123 -7.99 -13.83 5.48
N VAL A 124 -7.56 -12.59 5.22
CA VAL A 124 -8.48 -11.49 4.87
C VAL A 124 -8.99 -11.68 3.45
N CYS A 125 -8.13 -12.04 2.49
CA CYS A 125 -8.57 -12.32 1.12
C CYS A 125 -9.59 -13.46 1.08
N ASP A 126 -9.35 -14.55 1.81
CA ASP A 126 -10.26 -15.69 1.92
C ASP A 126 -11.59 -15.28 2.56
N ALA A 127 -11.56 -14.54 3.69
CA ALA A 127 -12.76 -14.12 4.41
C ALA A 127 -13.63 -13.11 3.65
N LEU A 128 -13.04 -12.31 2.79
CA LEU A 128 -13.73 -11.27 2.00
C LEU A 128 -13.96 -11.70 0.54
N ASP A 129 -13.64 -12.94 0.18
CA ASP A 129 -13.72 -13.46 -1.19
C ASP A 129 -13.05 -12.52 -2.21
N VAL A 130 -11.83 -12.07 -1.86
CA VAL A 130 -11.06 -11.13 -2.69
C VAL A 130 -10.14 -11.91 -3.61
N ASP A 131 -10.47 -11.93 -4.89
CA ASP A 131 -9.57 -12.42 -5.94
C ASP A 131 -8.67 -11.27 -6.42
N LEU A 132 -7.39 -11.33 -6.06
CA LEU A 132 -6.41 -10.35 -6.49
C LEU A 132 -5.58 -10.91 -7.64
N GLN A 133 -5.71 -10.29 -8.79
CA GLN A 133 -4.91 -10.63 -9.97
C GLN A 133 -3.40 -10.44 -9.68
N LEU A 134 -2.58 -11.20 -10.40
CA LEU A 134 -1.13 -10.98 -10.37
C LEU A 134 -0.82 -9.60 -10.97
N LEU A 135 0.03 -8.86 -10.30
CA LEU A 135 0.45 -7.54 -10.74
C LEU A 135 1.69 -7.65 -11.62
N SER A 136 1.68 -6.92 -12.72
CA SER A 136 2.84 -6.69 -13.57
C SER A 136 3.75 -5.59 -13.00
N PRO A 137 5.00 -5.48 -13.45
CA PRO A 137 5.85 -4.35 -13.07
C PRO A 137 5.22 -3.00 -13.43
N SER A 138 4.55 -2.87 -14.57
CA SER A 138 3.93 -1.64 -15.04
C SER A 138 2.84 -1.12 -14.10
N ASP A 139 2.15 -2.00 -13.36
CA ASP A 139 1.11 -1.60 -12.41
C ASP A 139 1.67 -0.74 -11.25
N TYR A 140 2.97 -0.86 -10.94
CA TYR A 140 3.61 -0.11 -9.86
C TYR A 140 4.16 1.27 -10.28
N LEU A 141 4.22 1.57 -11.57
CA LEU A 141 4.82 2.82 -12.07
C LEU A 141 4.13 4.06 -11.50
N ALA A 142 2.79 4.06 -11.46
CA ALA A 142 2.02 5.18 -10.92
C ALA A 142 2.37 5.47 -9.45
N PHE A 143 2.52 4.43 -8.62
CA PHE A 143 2.95 4.59 -7.23
C PHE A 143 4.37 5.15 -7.14
N ILE A 144 5.31 4.58 -7.90
CA ILE A 144 6.72 4.98 -7.86
C ILE A 144 6.88 6.45 -8.27
N ARG A 145 6.21 6.87 -9.35
CA ARG A 145 6.25 8.26 -9.82
C ARG A 145 5.63 9.23 -8.83
N GLY A 146 4.51 8.89 -8.24
CA GLY A 146 3.88 9.70 -7.20
C GLY A 146 4.82 9.97 -6.01
N GLN A 147 5.65 8.99 -5.65
CA GLN A 147 6.63 9.11 -4.56
C GLN A 147 7.92 9.85 -4.96
N LEU A 148 8.30 9.83 -6.23
CA LEU A 148 9.49 10.51 -6.75
C LEU A 148 9.22 11.96 -7.22
N SER A 149 8.00 12.48 -7.01
CA SER A 149 7.57 13.81 -7.48
C SER A 149 7.60 13.96 -9.01
N GLY A 150 7.56 12.84 -9.73
CA GLY A 150 7.49 12.82 -11.18
C GLY A 150 6.11 13.18 -11.70
N GLU A 151 6.04 14.08 -12.66
CA GLU A 151 4.83 14.24 -13.47
C GLU A 151 4.65 12.99 -14.31
N THR A 152 3.42 12.46 -14.37
CA THR A 152 3.08 11.42 -15.32
C THR A 152 2.95 12.05 -16.69
N ASP A 153 3.89 11.78 -17.57
CA ASP A 153 3.81 12.17 -18.98
C ASP A 153 2.94 11.15 -19.75
N ASP A 154 2.28 11.61 -20.82
CA ASP A 154 1.48 10.75 -21.71
C ASP A 154 2.33 9.66 -22.40
N GLN A 155 3.64 9.85 -22.46
CA GLN A 155 4.63 8.85 -22.87
C GLN A 155 5.49 8.48 -21.68
N ASP A 156 5.31 7.26 -21.16
CA ASP A 156 6.10 6.74 -20.05
C ASP A 156 7.25 5.83 -20.57
N PRO A 157 8.48 6.33 -20.66
CA PRO A 157 9.60 5.52 -21.17
C PRO A 157 9.90 4.29 -20.33
N ALA A 158 9.53 4.30 -19.03
CA ALA A 158 9.69 3.14 -18.18
C ALA A 158 8.65 2.05 -18.52
N ALA A 159 7.42 2.45 -18.86
CA ALA A 159 6.41 1.53 -19.35
C ALA A 159 6.81 0.96 -20.72
N GLU A 160 7.32 1.79 -21.64
CA GLU A 160 7.83 1.32 -22.93
C GLU A 160 8.97 0.31 -22.78
N LEU A 161 9.90 0.54 -21.85
CA LEU A 161 10.97 -0.40 -21.54
C LEU A 161 10.42 -1.73 -21.00
N LEU A 162 9.46 -1.66 -20.07
CA LEU A 162 8.84 -2.85 -19.48
C LEU A 162 8.03 -3.65 -20.52
N ASP A 163 7.36 -2.98 -21.43
CA ASP A 163 6.63 -3.63 -22.55
C ASP A 163 7.59 -4.28 -23.55
N ALA A 164 8.73 -3.64 -23.85
CA ALA A 164 9.75 -4.17 -24.74
C ALA A 164 10.45 -5.42 -24.16
N VAL A 165 10.67 -5.43 -22.85
CA VAL A 165 11.24 -6.58 -22.13
C VAL A 165 10.23 -7.72 -21.99
N GLY A 166 8.92 -7.37 -21.93
CA GLY A 166 7.83 -8.32 -21.91
C GLY A 166 7.86 -9.27 -20.71
N GLU A 167 7.30 -10.48 -20.91
CA GLU A 167 7.27 -11.56 -19.93
C GLU A 167 8.56 -12.43 -20.01
N ASP A 168 9.74 -11.80 -20.02
CA ASP A 168 10.97 -12.57 -20.06
C ASP A 168 11.08 -13.46 -18.82
N THR A 169 11.51 -14.71 -19.05
CA THR A 169 11.68 -15.72 -18.00
C THR A 169 12.67 -15.30 -16.91
N GLN A 170 13.57 -14.35 -17.22
CA GLN A 170 14.52 -13.79 -16.28
C GLN A 170 13.86 -13.05 -15.11
N PHE A 171 12.62 -12.55 -15.30
CA PHE A 171 11.86 -11.85 -14.25
C PHE A 171 10.88 -12.73 -13.49
N VAL A 172 10.73 -13.99 -13.87
CA VAL A 172 9.85 -14.93 -13.16
C VAL A 172 10.31 -15.10 -11.71
N GLY A 173 9.38 -14.89 -10.76
CA GLY A 173 9.64 -15.00 -9.33
C GLY A 173 10.39 -13.82 -8.71
N LYS A 174 10.67 -12.76 -9.46
CA LYS A 174 11.22 -11.50 -8.94
C LYS A 174 10.09 -10.57 -8.52
N ASP A 175 10.37 -9.72 -7.52
CA ASP A 175 9.42 -8.70 -7.08
C ASP A 175 9.14 -7.72 -8.23
N PRO A 176 7.90 -7.61 -8.72
CA PRO A 176 7.56 -6.75 -9.84
C PRO A 176 7.75 -5.25 -9.52
N ALA A 177 7.57 -4.83 -8.27
CA ALA A 177 7.86 -3.45 -7.86
C ALA A 177 9.35 -3.11 -7.98
N GLY A 178 10.23 -4.08 -7.70
CA GLY A 178 11.67 -3.93 -7.89
C GLY A 178 12.08 -3.81 -9.35
N VAL A 179 11.40 -4.53 -10.24
CA VAL A 179 11.62 -4.42 -11.70
C VAL A 179 11.14 -3.06 -12.21
N ALA A 180 9.96 -2.60 -11.77
CA ALA A 180 9.43 -1.27 -12.09
C ALA A 180 10.35 -0.13 -11.61
N ALA A 181 10.85 -0.21 -10.37
CA ALA A 181 11.77 0.79 -9.83
C ALA A 181 13.09 0.85 -10.60
N ALA A 182 13.59 -0.31 -11.05
CA ALA A 182 14.79 -0.38 -11.88
C ALA A 182 14.57 0.20 -13.28
N SER A 183 13.39 0.02 -13.90
CA SER A 183 13.06 0.63 -15.19
C SER A 183 13.02 2.16 -15.09
N VAL A 184 12.36 2.71 -14.06
CA VAL A 184 12.34 4.16 -13.80
C VAL A 184 13.77 4.72 -13.65
N TYR A 185 14.62 4.06 -12.84
CA TYR A 185 16.02 4.46 -12.69
C TYR A 185 16.79 4.47 -14.02
N LEU A 186 16.55 3.48 -14.89
CA LEU A 186 17.29 3.36 -16.14
C LEU A 186 16.93 4.44 -17.15
N VAL A 187 15.68 4.84 -17.22
CA VAL A 187 15.21 5.79 -18.26
C VAL A 187 15.28 7.24 -17.81
N GLU A 188 15.02 7.54 -16.56
CA GLU A 188 14.95 8.93 -16.09
C GLU A 188 16.30 9.51 -15.71
N GLN A 189 17.23 8.70 -15.20
CA GLN A 189 18.59 9.09 -14.76
C GLN A 189 18.66 10.30 -13.79
N GLU A 190 17.52 10.78 -13.32
CA GLU A 190 17.42 11.90 -12.37
C GLU A 190 17.49 11.41 -10.91
N HIS A 191 17.18 10.14 -10.69
CA HIS A 191 17.14 9.52 -9.38
C HIS A 191 18.30 8.56 -9.15
N THR A 192 18.69 8.39 -7.91
CA THR A 192 19.69 7.39 -7.52
C THR A 192 19.05 6.03 -7.30
N GLN A 193 19.83 4.95 -7.43
CA GLN A 193 19.35 3.60 -7.07
C GLN A 193 18.88 3.51 -5.62
N LYS A 194 19.41 4.37 -4.73
CA LYS A 194 19.00 4.42 -3.35
C LYS A 194 17.60 5.01 -3.20
N GLU A 195 17.32 6.12 -3.88
CA GLU A 195 16.00 6.77 -3.84
C GLU A 195 14.91 5.84 -4.36
N VAL A 196 15.10 5.24 -5.54
CA VAL A 196 14.10 4.29 -6.07
C VAL A 196 13.94 3.03 -5.21
N ALA A 197 15.02 2.59 -4.53
CA ALA A 197 14.97 1.48 -3.58
C ALA A 197 14.13 1.83 -2.34
N GLU A 198 14.30 3.03 -1.80
CA GLU A 198 13.54 3.54 -0.65
C GLU A 198 12.05 3.65 -0.98
N VAL A 199 11.71 4.12 -2.18
CA VAL A 199 10.32 4.24 -2.65
C VAL A 199 9.60 2.90 -2.65
N VAL A 200 10.22 1.84 -3.15
CA VAL A 200 9.58 0.52 -3.20
C VAL A 200 9.84 -0.34 -1.96
N GLY A 201 10.66 0.13 -1.02
CA GLY A 201 10.96 -0.59 0.21
C GLY A 201 11.90 -1.77 0.03
N LEU A 202 12.78 -1.72 -0.95
CA LEU A 202 13.77 -2.75 -1.24
C LEU A 202 15.19 -2.29 -0.93
N SER A 203 16.14 -3.21 -0.93
CA SER A 203 17.55 -2.85 -0.78
C SER A 203 18.12 -2.27 -2.09
N THR A 204 19.07 -1.33 -1.96
CA THR A 204 19.81 -0.79 -3.12
C THR A 204 20.48 -1.92 -3.91
N GLU A 205 20.93 -2.97 -3.25
CA GLU A 205 21.52 -4.15 -3.90
C GLU A 205 20.50 -4.89 -4.77
N THR A 206 19.24 -5.01 -4.29
CA THR A 206 18.14 -5.60 -5.07
C THR A 206 17.90 -4.76 -6.34
N ILE A 207 17.82 -3.44 -6.21
CA ILE A 207 17.63 -2.56 -7.38
C ILE A 207 18.81 -2.67 -8.34
N ARG A 208 20.04 -2.68 -7.83
CA ARG A 208 21.24 -2.84 -8.67
C ARG A 208 21.17 -4.12 -9.49
N GLN A 209 20.75 -5.22 -8.89
CA GLN A 209 20.58 -6.49 -9.58
C GLN A 209 19.48 -6.40 -10.66
N ARG A 210 18.32 -5.77 -10.37
CA ARG A 210 17.23 -5.60 -11.36
C ARG A 210 17.68 -4.71 -12.53
N VAL A 211 18.45 -3.67 -12.25
CA VAL A 211 19.06 -2.81 -13.29
C VAL A 211 19.99 -3.61 -14.21
N SER A 212 20.81 -4.49 -13.63
CA SER A 212 21.68 -5.38 -14.44
C SER A 212 20.86 -6.33 -15.32
N ASP A 213 19.83 -6.95 -14.72
CA ASP A 213 18.93 -7.88 -15.41
C ASP A 213 18.21 -7.19 -16.59
N LEU A 214 17.69 -5.96 -16.37
CA LEU A 214 16.99 -5.19 -17.41
C LEU A 214 17.93 -4.77 -18.57
N ARG A 215 19.18 -4.39 -18.27
CA ARG A 215 20.17 -4.04 -19.31
C ARG A 215 20.51 -5.25 -20.18
N GLU A 216 20.70 -6.41 -19.55
CA GLU A 216 21.03 -7.63 -20.27
C GLU A 216 19.93 -8.01 -21.28
N VAL A 217 18.65 -7.92 -20.87
CA VAL A 217 17.52 -8.21 -21.76
C VAL A 217 17.33 -7.11 -22.81
N ALA A 218 17.50 -5.83 -22.44
CA ALA A 218 17.36 -4.73 -23.40
C ALA A 218 18.45 -4.69 -24.48
N ASP A 219 19.66 -5.18 -24.18
CA ASP A 219 20.75 -5.30 -25.14
C ASP A 219 20.55 -6.46 -26.13
N ASP A 220 19.68 -7.43 -25.80
CA ASP A 220 19.36 -8.60 -26.63
C ASP A 220 18.15 -8.39 -27.57
N VAL A 221 17.43 -7.25 -27.44
CA VAL A 221 16.25 -6.86 -28.24
C VAL A 221 16.61 -5.84 -29.28
#